data_d9da6f569d219a49e2a7a1e5d3c671f7
#
_entry.id   d9da6f569d219a49e2a7a1e5d3c671f7
#
_cell.length_a   1.000
_cell.length_b   1.000
_cell.length_c   1.000
_cell.angle_alpha   90.00
_cell.angle_beta   90.00
_cell.angle_gamma   90.00
#
_symmetry.space_group_name_H-M   'P 1'
#
loop_
_entity.id
_entity.type
_entity.pdbx_description
1 polymer ?
#
loop_
_entity_poly.entity_id
_entity_poly.type
_entity_poly.pdbx_seq_one_letter_code
_entity_poly.pdbx_strand_id
1 'polypeptide(L)'
;FERNRGRLPMPITGSYRIVSHFGQYNVEGLKNVKLDNKGINILGSPGASARSIFDGEVSAVFGFGGTMVVMVRHGSYISVYCNLRSVSVHRGQHVSARQALGVVGEDNILQFQLRRGTTKLNPESWLGR
;
A
#
# COMPACT_ATOMS: atom_id res chain seq x y z
N PHE A 1 -13.47 2.64 -10.00
CA PHE A 1 -12.63 2.81 -8.79
C PHE A 1 -13.20 3.85 -7.85
N GLU A 2 -13.52 5.05 -8.32
CA GLU A 2 -14.05 6.13 -7.47
C GLU A 2 -15.35 5.76 -6.76
N ARG A 3 -16.22 4.98 -7.39
CA ARG A 3 -17.49 4.53 -6.80
C ARG A 3 -17.30 3.67 -5.56
N ASN A 4 -16.11 3.12 -5.39
CA ASN A 4 -15.78 2.26 -4.26
C ASN A 4 -15.02 2.98 -3.17
N ARG A 5 -14.95 4.31 -3.22
CA ARG A 5 -14.29 5.10 -2.19
C ARG A 5 -14.87 4.79 -0.81
N GLY A 6 -13.99 4.42 0.11
CA GLY A 6 -14.37 4.01 1.45
C GLY A 6 -14.81 2.55 1.57
N ARG A 7 -14.77 1.80 0.47
CA ARG A 7 -15.20 0.38 0.43
C ARG A 7 -14.13 -0.56 -0.12
N LEU A 8 -12.96 -0.04 -0.51
CA LEU A 8 -11.91 -0.88 -1.07
C LEU A 8 -11.35 -1.82 -0.01
N PRO A 9 -11.01 -3.07 -0.38
CA PRO A 9 -10.45 -4.01 0.60
C PRO A 9 -9.09 -3.53 1.11
N MET A 10 -8.74 -3.94 2.31
CA MET A 10 -7.41 -3.67 2.85
C MET A 10 -6.36 -4.32 1.97
N PRO A 11 -5.21 -3.65 1.75
CA PRO A 11 -4.16 -4.16 0.86
C PRO A 11 -3.30 -5.27 1.48
N ILE A 12 -3.72 -5.83 2.59
CA ILE A 12 -2.97 -6.84 3.33
C ILE A 12 -3.93 -7.94 3.80
N THR A 13 -3.45 -9.18 3.80
CA THR A 13 -4.24 -10.32 4.28
C THR A 13 -4.17 -10.45 5.80
N GLY A 14 -5.22 -11.00 6.39
CA GLY A 14 -5.27 -11.33 7.81
C GLY A 14 -5.45 -10.13 8.72
N SER A 15 -5.11 -10.31 9.97
CA SER A 15 -5.19 -9.27 10.99
C SER A 15 -4.19 -8.17 10.72
N TYR A 16 -4.58 -6.94 11.03
CA TYR A 16 -3.71 -5.79 10.76
C TYR A 16 -3.95 -4.67 11.77
N ARG A 17 -2.99 -3.75 11.82
CA ARG A 17 -3.12 -2.50 12.57
C ARG A 17 -2.37 -1.41 11.81
N ILE A 18 -2.99 -0.23 11.67
CA ILE A 18 -2.32 0.92 11.07
C ILE A 18 -1.43 1.55 12.13
N VAL A 19 -0.12 1.59 11.87
CA VAL A 19 0.88 2.08 12.83
C VAL A 19 1.43 3.44 12.46
N SER A 20 1.18 3.92 11.23
CA SER A 20 1.54 5.28 10.82
C SER A 20 0.52 5.76 9.79
N HIS A 21 0.00 6.96 10.01
CA HIS A 21 -1.04 7.55 9.19
C HIS A 21 -0.47 8.48 8.12
N PHE A 22 -1.30 8.81 7.14
CA PHE A 22 -0.94 9.68 6.04
C PHE A 22 -0.77 11.13 6.51
N GLY A 23 0.23 11.83 5.93
CA GLY A 23 0.43 13.25 6.09
C GLY A 23 1.55 13.61 7.04
N GLN A 24 1.65 14.89 7.34
CA GLN A 24 2.65 15.41 8.26
C GLN A 24 2.07 15.50 9.67
N TYR A 25 2.84 15.06 10.65
CA TYR A 25 2.44 15.19 12.03
C TYR A 25 3.68 15.28 12.94
N ASN A 26 3.49 15.92 14.10
CA ASN A 26 4.55 16.03 15.09
C ASN A 26 4.74 14.70 15.81
N VAL A 27 5.99 14.35 16.06
CA VAL A 27 6.29 13.18 16.88
C VAL A 27 6.07 13.57 18.35
N GLU A 28 5.22 12.81 19.04
CA GLU A 28 4.91 13.05 20.44
C GLU A 28 6.18 13.02 21.29
N GLY A 29 6.31 14.00 22.16
CA GLY A 29 7.45 14.13 23.08
C GLY A 29 8.71 14.74 22.46
N LEU A 30 8.72 15.05 21.16
CA LEU A 30 9.85 15.64 20.46
C LEU A 30 9.46 16.98 19.85
N LYS A 31 10.15 18.03 20.22
CA LYS A 31 9.94 19.36 19.63
C LYS A 31 10.57 19.42 18.24
N ASN A 32 9.87 20.04 17.31
CA ASN A 32 10.36 20.30 15.95
C ASN A 32 10.67 19.04 15.14
N VAL A 33 10.19 17.89 15.58
CA VAL A 33 10.29 16.64 14.80
C VAL A 33 8.94 16.36 14.17
N LYS A 34 8.94 16.29 12.85
CA LYS A 34 7.75 15.98 12.05
C LYS A 34 7.98 14.73 11.25
N LEU A 35 6.98 13.86 11.19
CA LEU A 35 6.94 12.76 10.24
C LEU A 35 6.10 13.18 9.05
N ASP A 36 6.56 12.79 7.86
CA ASP A 36 5.83 12.99 6.62
C ASP A 36 5.65 11.62 5.98
N ASN A 37 4.43 11.08 6.06
CA ASN A 37 4.11 9.80 5.48
C ASN A 37 3.29 9.99 4.21
N LYS A 38 3.81 9.48 3.10
CA LYS A 38 3.18 9.58 1.78
C LYS A 38 2.06 8.58 1.56
N GLY A 39 1.84 7.70 2.50
CA GLY A 39 0.81 6.70 2.52
C GLY A 39 0.51 6.32 3.96
N ILE A 40 0.26 5.04 4.19
CA ILE A 40 0.07 4.51 5.55
C ILE A 40 0.99 3.32 5.77
N ASN A 41 1.37 3.08 7.01
CA ASN A 41 2.12 1.88 7.38
C ASN A 41 1.19 0.93 8.12
N ILE A 42 1.11 -0.30 7.65
CA ILE A 42 0.20 -1.32 8.15
C ILE A 42 1.00 -2.49 8.70
N LEU A 43 0.88 -2.75 9.99
CA LEU A 43 1.49 -3.92 10.62
C LEU A 43 0.55 -5.10 10.45
N GLY A 44 1.04 -6.14 9.79
CA GLY A 44 0.30 -7.39 9.57
C GLY A 44 0.81 -8.52 10.44
N SER A 45 0.21 -9.69 10.27
CA SER A 45 0.70 -10.92 10.89
C SER A 45 1.92 -11.44 10.13
N PRO A 46 2.80 -12.23 10.78
CA PRO A 46 3.94 -12.84 10.08
C PRO A 46 3.48 -13.65 8.87
N GLY A 47 4.15 -13.46 7.73
CA GLY A 47 3.81 -14.14 6.50
C GLY A 47 2.64 -13.54 5.72
N ALA A 48 2.10 -12.40 6.14
CA ALA A 48 1.01 -11.74 5.44
C ALA A 48 1.40 -11.39 4.01
N SER A 49 0.42 -11.43 3.12
CA SER A 49 0.59 -11.02 1.72
C SER A 49 0.00 -9.64 1.48
N ALA A 50 0.65 -8.88 0.61
CA ALA A 50 0.04 -7.70 0.01
C ALA A 50 -0.92 -8.17 -1.09
N ARG A 51 -2.06 -7.50 -1.21
CA ARG A 51 -3.05 -7.85 -2.23
C ARG A 51 -3.59 -6.60 -2.88
N SER A 52 -3.98 -6.72 -4.16
CA SER A 52 -4.51 -5.59 -4.91
C SER A 52 -5.83 -5.12 -4.30
N ILE A 53 -5.98 -3.81 -4.17
CA ILE A 53 -7.22 -3.24 -3.60
C ILE A 53 -8.36 -3.21 -4.61
N PHE A 54 -8.06 -3.39 -5.91
CA PHE A 54 -9.08 -3.37 -6.95
C PHE A 54 -8.52 -4.00 -8.21
N ASP A 55 -9.39 -4.27 -9.18
CA ASP A 55 -8.98 -4.75 -10.50
C ASP A 55 -8.06 -3.72 -11.16
N GLY A 56 -7.01 -4.17 -11.80
CA GLY A 56 -6.07 -3.28 -12.46
C GLY A 56 -4.98 -4.01 -13.21
N GLU A 57 -3.97 -3.26 -13.57
CA GLU A 57 -2.79 -3.77 -14.29
C GLU A 57 -1.54 -3.39 -13.53
N VAL A 58 -0.63 -4.34 -13.36
CA VAL A 58 0.67 -4.08 -12.73
C VAL A 58 1.47 -3.15 -13.64
N SER A 59 1.70 -1.93 -13.20
CA SER A 59 2.39 -0.92 -13.99
C SER A 59 3.88 -0.88 -13.74
N ALA A 60 4.34 -1.35 -12.57
CA ALA A 60 5.76 -1.41 -12.24
C ALA A 60 6.04 -2.45 -11.17
N VAL A 61 7.21 -3.09 -11.26
CA VAL A 61 7.79 -3.95 -10.24
C VAL A 61 9.27 -3.61 -10.18
N PHE A 62 9.77 -3.20 -9.02
CA PHE A 62 11.18 -2.82 -8.90
C PHE A 62 11.68 -2.96 -7.46
N GLY A 63 13.00 -3.02 -7.32
CA GLY A 63 13.66 -3.04 -6.01
C GLY A 63 13.92 -1.63 -5.50
N PHE A 64 13.78 -1.45 -4.20
CA PHE A 64 14.09 -0.19 -3.53
C PHE A 64 14.50 -0.48 -2.09
N GLY A 65 15.71 -0.06 -1.71
CA GLY A 65 16.19 -0.19 -0.33
C GLY A 65 16.26 -1.63 0.18
N GLY A 66 16.55 -2.60 -0.69
CA GLY A 66 16.65 -4.00 -0.31
C GLY A 66 15.32 -4.75 -0.27
N THR A 67 14.22 -4.08 -0.58
CA THR A 67 12.90 -4.68 -0.67
C THR A 67 12.29 -4.43 -2.04
N MET A 68 11.11 -4.99 -2.30
CA MET A 68 10.45 -4.86 -3.59
C MET A 68 9.23 -3.95 -3.48
N VAL A 69 8.91 -3.30 -4.60
CA VAL A 69 7.73 -2.43 -4.74
C VAL A 69 6.92 -2.90 -5.94
N VAL A 70 5.59 -2.97 -5.77
CA VAL A 70 4.64 -3.23 -6.84
C VAL A 70 3.70 -2.03 -6.95
N MET A 71 3.47 -1.58 -8.18
CA MET A 71 2.48 -0.54 -8.48
C MET A 71 1.40 -1.13 -9.36
N VAL A 72 0.14 -0.87 -9.02
CA VAL A 72 -1.03 -1.33 -9.79
C VAL A 72 -1.81 -0.11 -10.24
N ARG A 73 -2.11 -0.04 -11.55
CA ARG A 73 -2.88 1.05 -12.13
C ARG A 73 -4.35 0.65 -12.24
N HIS A 74 -5.21 1.55 -11.78
CA HIS A 74 -6.68 1.42 -11.81
C HIS A 74 -7.23 2.66 -12.53
N GLY A 75 -7.10 2.70 -13.86
CA GLY A 75 -7.45 3.89 -14.63
C GLY A 75 -6.55 5.06 -14.26
N SER A 76 -7.11 6.12 -13.70
CA SER A 76 -6.36 7.31 -13.28
C SER A 76 -5.68 7.16 -11.91
N TYR A 77 -5.94 6.06 -11.22
CA TYR A 77 -5.43 5.83 -9.86
C TYR A 77 -4.32 4.78 -9.89
N ILE A 78 -3.39 4.92 -8.95
CA ILE A 78 -2.29 3.97 -8.77
C ILE A 78 -2.19 3.62 -7.30
N SER A 79 -2.22 2.31 -7.00
CA SER A 79 -1.92 1.80 -5.68
C SER A 79 -0.48 1.29 -5.63
N VAL A 80 0.22 1.59 -4.54
CA VAL A 80 1.65 1.31 -4.40
C VAL A 80 1.87 0.47 -3.14
N TYR A 81 2.55 -0.66 -3.30
CA TYR A 81 2.80 -1.64 -2.25
C TYR A 81 4.31 -1.75 -2.04
N CYS A 82 4.80 -1.18 -0.96
CA CYS A 82 6.22 -1.10 -0.65
C CYS A 82 6.60 -2.04 0.49
N ASN A 83 7.87 -2.40 0.55
CA ASN A 83 8.43 -3.25 1.59
C ASN A 83 7.99 -4.71 1.45
N LEU A 84 8.05 -5.23 0.22
CA LEU A 84 7.77 -6.64 -0.05
C LEU A 84 9.09 -7.40 -0.08
N ARG A 85 9.12 -8.59 0.52
CA ARG A 85 10.29 -9.47 0.47
C ARG A 85 10.27 -10.39 -0.75
N SER A 86 9.09 -10.60 -1.34
CA SER A 86 8.93 -11.37 -2.57
C SER A 86 7.74 -10.86 -3.35
N VAL A 87 7.75 -11.07 -4.67
CA VAL A 87 6.72 -10.60 -5.58
C VAL A 87 6.25 -11.78 -6.42
N SER A 88 4.93 -11.93 -6.58
CA SER A 88 4.32 -13.03 -7.34
C SER A 88 3.70 -12.57 -8.66
N VAL A 89 3.86 -11.30 -9.02
CA VAL A 89 3.32 -10.72 -10.25
C VAL A 89 4.42 -10.06 -11.06
N HIS A 90 4.13 -9.74 -12.32
CA HIS A 90 5.07 -9.04 -13.20
C HIS A 90 4.40 -7.86 -13.88
N ARG A 91 5.20 -6.94 -14.37
CA ARG A 91 4.72 -5.77 -15.11
C ARG A 91 3.88 -6.19 -16.30
N GLY A 92 2.75 -5.53 -16.48
CA GLY A 92 1.81 -5.80 -17.56
C GLY A 92 0.74 -6.82 -17.20
N GLN A 93 0.88 -7.52 -16.08
CA GLN A 93 -0.09 -8.52 -15.66
C GLN A 93 -1.38 -7.86 -15.17
N HIS A 94 -2.53 -8.38 -15.60
CA HIS A 94 -3.82 -8.00 -15.03
C HIS A 94 -4.02 -8.70 -13.70
N VAL A 95 -4.54 -7.97 -12.72
CA VAL A 95 -4.85 -8.50 -11.40
C VAL A 95 -6.28 -8.14 -11.02
N SER A 96 -6.89 -9.04 -10.26
CA SER A 96 -8.24 -8.82 -9.72
C SER A 96 -8.15 -8.25 -8.31
N ALA A 97 -9.24 -7.64 -7.86
CA ALA A 97 -9.36 -7.20 -6.47
C ALA A 97 -9.05 -8.37 -5.53
N ARG A 98 -8.26 -8.12 -4.49
CA ARG A 98 -7.80 -9.09 -3.48
C ARG A 98 -6.78 -10.12 -3.99
N GLN A 99 -6.35 -10.04 -5.24
CA GLN A 99 -5.30 -10.93 -5.74
C GLN A 99 -3.98 -10.65 -5.06
N ALA A 100 -3.27 -11.68 -4.61
CA ALA A 100 -1.98 -11.56 -3.96
C ALA A 100 -0.93 -10.99 -4.93
N LEU A 101 -0.13 -10.05 -4.44
CA LEU A 101 0.93 -9.40 -5.20
C LEU A 101 2.32 -9.83 -4.74
N GLY A 102 2.43 -10.20 -3.48
CA GLY A 102 3.70 -10.59 -2.88
C GLY A 102 3.58 -10.72 -1.37
N VAL A 103 4.69 -11.05 -0.72
CA VAL A 103 4.76 -11.23 0.73
C VAL A 103 5.38 -10.01 1.36
N VAL A 104 4.79 -9.52 2.44
CA VAL A 104 5.27 -8.37 3.20
C VAL A 104 6.63 -8.68 3.82
N GLY A 105 7.46 -7.66 3.97
CA GLY A 105 8.82 -7.78 4.49
C GLY A 105 8.90 -8.38 5.91
N GLU A 106 10.12 -8.64 6.36
CA GLU A 106 10.38 -9.37 7.61
C GLU A 106 9.87 -8.63 8.86
N ASP A 107 9.76 -7.31 8.80
CA ASP A 107 9.19 -6.49 9.88
C ASP A 107 7.67 -6.52 9.90
N ASN A 108 7.03 -7.21 8.95
CA ASN A 108 5.59 -7.36 8.80
C ASN A 108 4.86 -6.04 8.52
N ILE A 109 5.56 -5.01 8.08
CA ILE A 109 4.98 -3.70 7.78
C ILE A 109 4.86 -3.50 6.28
N LEU A 110 3.63 -3.28 5.82
CA LEU A 110 3.35 -2.87 4.45
C LEU A 110 3.24 -1.34 4.42
N GLN A 111 4.05 -0.69 3.60
CA GLN A 111 3.89 0.73 3.32
C GLN A 111 3.03 0.85 2.08
N PHE A 112 1.81 1.36 2.25
CA PHE A 112 0.82 1.43 1.19
C PHE A 112 0.55 2.89 0.81
N GLN A 113 0.58 3.18 -0.49
CA GLN A 113 0.30 4.52 -1.02
C GLN A 113 -0.81 4.44 -2.05
N LEU A 114 -1.58 5.51 -2.17
CA LEU A 114 -2.59 5.67 -3.20
C LEU A 114 -2.40 7.02 -3.86
N ARG A 115 -2.44 7.05 -5.19
CA ARG A 115 -2.22 8.26 -5.98
C ARG A 115 -3.27 8.41 -7.06
N ARG A 116 -3.58 9.65 -7.39
CA ARG A 116 -4.31 10.00 -8.61
C ARG A 116 -3.37 10.89 -9.44
N GLY A 117 -2.84 10.35 -10.54
CA GLY A 117 -1.74 11.00 -11.24
C GLY A 117 -0.54 11.16 -10.32
N THR A 118 -0.08 12.39 -10.10
CA THR A 118 1.01 12.69 -9.18
C THR A 118 0.54 13.08 -7.77
N THR A 119 -0.77 13.21 -7.57
CA THR A 119 -1.34 13.61 -6.28
C THR A 119 -1.43 12.42 -5.35
N LYS A 120 -0.84 12.54 -4.17
CA LYS A 120 -0.93 11.51 -3.13
C LYS A 120 -2.23 11.69 -2.36
N LEU A 121 -2.93 10.57 -2.16
CA LEU A 121 -4.22 10.54 -1.47
C LEU A 121 -4.06 9.87 -0.11
N ASN A 122 -4.93 10.23 0.83
CA ASN A 122 -4.99 9.54 2.12
C ASN A 122 -5.67 8.17 1.94
N PRO A 123 -4.93 7.06 2.03
CA PRO A 123 -5.51 5.74 1.79
C PRO A 123 -6.67 5.39 2.72
N GLU A 124 -6.67 5.90 3.94
CA GLU A 124 -7.73 5.58 4.91
C GLU A 124 -9.09 6.09 4.48
N SER A 125 -9.14 7.14 3.65
CA SER A 125 -10.39 7.66 3.10
C SER A 125 -10.99 6.74 2.04
N TRP A 126 -10.19 5.83 1.49
CA TRP A 126 -10.59 4.96 0.37
C TRP A 126 -10.81 3.52 0.79
N LEU A 127 -10.12 3.06 1.83
CA LEU A 127 -10.20 1.68 2.30
C LEU A 127 -11.41 1.49 3.21
N GLY A 128 -12.11 0.37 3.03
CA GLY A 128 -13.14 -0.06 3.94
C GLY A 128 -12.53 -0.85 5.09
N ARG A 129 -13.03 -0.61 6.29
CA ARG A 129 -12.52 -1.27 7.49
C ARG A 129 -13.62 -1.94 8.28
#